data_dbbe6433a8825339684c228d56abc999
#
_entry.id   dbbe6433a8825339684c228d56abc999
#
_cell.length_a   1.000
_cell.length_b   1.000
_cell.length_c   1.000
_cell.angle_alpha   90.00
_cell.angle_beta   90.00
_cell.angle_gamma   90.00
#
_symmetry.space_group_name_H-M   'P 1'
#
loop_
_entity.id
_entity.type
_entity.pdbx_description
1 polymer ?
#
loop_
_entity_poly.entity_id
_entity_poly.type
_entity_poly.pdbx_seq_one_letter_code
_entity_poly.pdbx_strand_id
1 'polypeptide(L)'
;AYNTWQNSILTAGSEVSNALVAYNAAKESEELEQQRIDVLKKNVEDIELLYKQSSSTYLEVITAQQNLLNAQVSQVQDQFTKLQSIVNLYYALGGGSN
;
A
#
# COMPACT_ATOMS: atom_id res chain seq x y z
N ALA A 1 -38.90 15.62 0.93
CA ALA A 1 -38.71 14.19 0.63
C ALA A 1 -37.88 13.98 -0.65
N TYR A 2 -38.17 14.74 -1.68
CA TYR A 2 -37.47 14.64 -2.95
C TYR A 2 -35.97 15.02 -2.81
N ASN A 3 -35.70 16.13 -2.15
CA ASN A 3 -34.32 16.59 -1.95
C ASN A 3 -33.50 15.62 -1.10
N THR A 4 -34.12 15.02 -0.10
CA THR A 4 -33.46 14.03 0.75
C THR A 4 -33.08 12.79 -0.05
N TRP A 5 -33.95 12.35 -0.95
CA TRP A 5 -33.69 11.19 -1.81
C TRP A 5 -32.52 11.45 -2.77
N GLN A 6 -32.49 12.63 -3.41
CA GLN A 6 -31.37 13.02 -4.28
C GLN A 6 -30.06 13.10 -3.51
N ASN A 7 -30.04 13.67 -2.32
CA ASN A 7 -28.85 13.76 -1.50
C ASN A 7 -28.32 12.38 -1.13
N SER A 8 -29.20 11.43 -0.83
CA SER A 8 -28.79 10.06 -0.51
C SER A 8 -28.11 9.38 -1.69
N ILE A 9 -28.62 9.56 -2.91
CA ILE A 9 -28.03 8.99 -4.12
C ILE A 9 -26.66 9.62 -4.41
N LEU A 10 -26.55 10.94 -4.30
CA LEU A 10 -25.32 11.66 -4.53
C LEU A 10 -24.25 11.25 -3.51
N THR A 11 -24.62 11.08 -2.25
CA THR A 11 -23.71 10.66 -1.20
C THR A 11 -23.20 9.24 -1.46
N ALA A 12 -24.06 8.30 -1.84
CA ALA A 12 -23.66 6.93 -2.15
C ALA A 12 -22.72 6.89 -3.36
N GLY A 13 -22.99 7.67 -4.40
CA GLY A 13 -22.13 7.76 -5.56
C GLY A 13 -20.75 8.33 -5.24
N SER A 14 -20.72 9.35 -4.37
CA SER A 14 -19.47 9.94 -3.90
C SER A 14 -18.64 8.94 -3.10
N GLU A 15 -19.25 8.16 -2.23
CA GLU A 15 -18.56 7.13 -1.44
C GLU A 15 -17.96 6.05 -2.32
N VAL A 16 -18.67 5.60 -3.34
CA VAL A 16 -18.16 4.60 -4.30
C VAL A 16 -16.98 5.18 -5.07
N SER A 17 -17.09 6.42 -5.55
CA SER A 17 -16.03 7.09 -6.28
C SER A 17 -14.77 7.25 -5.41
N ASN A 18 -14.95 7.67 -4.16
CA ASN A 18 -13.83 7.83 -3.22
C ASN A 18 -13.16 6.49 -2.92
N ALA A 19 -13.94 5.42 -2.76
CA ALA A 19 -13.40 4.09 -2.52
C ALA A 19 -12.59 3.58 -3.71
N LEU A 20 -13.05 3.83 -4.94
CA LEU A 20 -12.34 3.45 -6.15
C LEU A 20 -11.03 4.21 -6.32
N VAL A 21 -11.03 5.52 -6.03
CA VAL A 21 -9.82 6.34 -6.06
C VAL A 21 -8.79 5.80 -5.06
N ALA A 22 -9.24 5.51 -3.83
CA ALA A 22 -8.37 4.97 -2.79
C ALA A 22 -7.80 3.61 -3.19
N TYR A 23 -8.62 2.74 -3.78
CA TYR A 23 -8.17 1.43 -4.25
C TYR A 23 -7.10 1.56 -5.34
N ASN A 24 -7.33 2.40 -6.33
CA ASN A 24 -6.39 2.61 -7.44
C ASN A 24 -5.07 3.22 -6.93
N ALA A 25 -5.14 4.17 -6.02
CA ALA A 25 -3.96 4.78 -5.42
C ALA A 25 -3.14 3.74 -4.64
N ALA A 26 -3.81 2.89 -3.86
CA ALA A 26 -3.15 1.83 -3.09
C ALA A 26 -2.50 0.80 -4.02
N LYS A 27 -3.15 0.46 -5.14
CA LYS A 27 -2.62 -0.48 -6.11
C LYS A 27 -1.36 0.07 -6.79
N GLU A 28 -1.36 1.33 -7.19
CA GLU A 28 -0.18 1.98 -7.77
C GLU A 28 0.97 2.04 -6.76
N SER A 29 0.67 2.40 -5.53
CA SER A 29 1.65 2.46 -4.44
C SER A 29 2.25 1.09 -4.19
N GLU A 30 1.42 0.03 -4.19
CA GLU A 30 1.87 -1.35 -4.01
C GLU A 30 2.86 -1.78 -5.09
N GLU A 31 2.57 -1.45 -6.36
CA GLU A 31 3.46 -1.77 -7.48
C GLU A 31 4.82 -1.06 -7.34
N LEU A 32 4.81 0.23 -7.00
CA LEU A 32 6.04 1.00 -6.78
C LEU A 32 6.83 0.47 -5.59
N GLU A 33 6.15 0.10 -4.51
CA GLU A 33 6.79 -0.46 -3.34
C GLU A 33 7.39 -1.82 -3.61
N GLN A 34 6.75 -2.66 -4.43
CA GLN A 34 7.31 -3.94 -4.81
C GLN A 34 8.62 -3.77 -5.58
N GLN A 35 8.66 -2.82 -6.51
CA GLN A 35 9.89 -2.50 -7.24
C GLN A 35 10.98 -2.01 -6.28
N ARG A 36 10.62 -1.16 -5.34
CA ARG A 36 11.57 -0.67 -4.33
C ARG A 36 12.10 -1.79 -3.46
N ILE A 37 11.22 -2.72 -3.04
CA ILE A 37 11.61 -3.86 -2.23
C ILE A 37 12.59 -4.76 -2.99
N ASP A 38 12.34 -5.00 -4.27
CA ASP A 38 13.21 -5.81 -5.10
C ASP A 38 14.61 -5.20 -5.19
N VAL A 39 14.69 -3.87 -5.38
CA VAL A 39 15.97 -3.15 -5.39
C VAL A 39 16.65 -3.24 -4.04
N LEU A 40 15.92 -3.06 -2.95
CA LEU A 40 16.49 -3.13 -1.60
C LEU A 40 16.96 -4.53 -1.23
N LYS A 41 16.25 -5.57 -1.67
CA LYS A 41 16.71 -6.96 -1.49
C LYS A 41 18.03 -7.20 -2.17
N LYS A 42 18.17 -6.72 -3.40
CA LYS A 42 19.43 -6.85 -4.13
C LYS A 42 20.54 -6.07 -3.44
N ASN A 43 20.22 -4.88 -2.93
CA ASN A 43 21.18 -4.07 -2.18
C ASN A 43 21.68 -4.80 -0.93
N VAL A 44 20.79 -5.46 -0.19
CA VAL A 44 21.17 -6.26 0.99
C VAL A 44 22.10 -7.40 0.57
N GLU A 45 21.76 -8.13 -0.49
CA GLU A 45 22.59 -9.22 -0.98
C GLU A 45 24.00 -8.74 -1.38
N ASP A 46 24.07 -7.60 -2.08
CA ASP A 46 25.34 -7.03 -2.52
C ASP A 46 26.18 -6.58 -1.32
N ILE A 47 25.57 -5.94 -0.35
CA ILE A 47 26.28 -5.47 0.85
C ILE A 47 26.72 -6.63 1.73
N GLU A 48 25.92 -7.67 1.86
CA GLU A 48 26.32 -8.89 2.58
C GLU A 48 27.50 -9.57 1.92
N LEU A 49 27.51 -9.61 0.59
CA LEU A 49 28.63 -10.16 -0.16
C LEU A 49 29.89 -9.32 0.06
N LEU A 50 29.79 -8.00 0.01
CA LEU A 50 30.91 -7.09 0.30
C LEU A 50 31.41 -7.25 1.73
N TYR A 51 30.51 -7.45 2.68
CA TYR A 51 30.87 -7.69 4.07
C TYR A 51 31.69 -8.97 4.21
N LYS A 52 31.30 -10.05 3.54
CA LYS A 52 32.05 -11.30 3.53
C LYS A 52 33.45 -11.13 2.95
N GLN A 53 33.61 -10.19 2.02
CA GLN A 53 34.90 -9.86 1.40
C GLN A 53 35.66 -8.77 2.19
N SER A 54 35.15 -8.38 3.35
CA SER A 54 35.73 -7.33 4.19
C SER A 54 35.76 -5.96 3.53
N SER A 55 34.89 -5.74 2.53
CA SER A 55 34.81 -4.48 1.79
C SER A 55 33.66 -3.57 2.30
N SER A 56 32.89 -4.01 3.29
CA SER A 56 31.83 -3.24 3.90
C SER A 56 31.79 -3.51 5.41
N THR A 57 31.13 -2.65 6.16
CA THR A 57 31.02 -2.76 7.61
C THR A 57 29.73 -3.47 8.01
N TYR A 58 29.72 -4.03 9.22
CA TYR A 58 28.52 -4.64 9.79
C TYR A 58 27.37 -3.61 9.91
N LEU A 59 27.71 -2.36 10.21
CA LEU A 59 26.72 -1.28 10.27
C LEU A 59 26.02 -1.08 8.92
N GLU A 60 26.76 -1.16 7.83
CA GLU A 60 26.19 -1.05 6.48
C GLU A 60 25.21 -2.19 6.20
N VAL A 61 25.52 -3.41 6.63
CA VAL A 61 24.63 -4.57 6.51
C VAL A 61 23.33 -4.32 7.28
N ILE A 62 23.44 -3.90 8.53
CA ILE A 62 22.28 -3.63 9.39
C ILE A 62 21.42 -2.51 8.79
N THR A 63 22.04 -1.43 8.31
CA THR A 63 21.33 -0.31 7.69
C THR A 63 20.56 -0.77 6.45
N ALA A 64 21.19 -1.58 5.59
CA ALA A 64 20.51 -2.11 4.42
C ALA A 64 19.33 -3.02 4.78
N GLN A 65 19.50 -3.86 5.79
CA GLN A 65 18.42 -4.74 6.28
C GLN A 65 17.28 -3.93 6.88
N GLN A 66 17.56 -2.86 7.62
CA GLN A 66 16.53 -1.99 8.16
C GLN A 66 15.74 -1.27 7.06
N ASN A 67 16.43 -0.80 6.02
CA ASN A 67 15.77 -0.14 4.90
C ASN A 67 14.83 -1.11 4.18
N LEU A 68 15.25 -2.35 4.01
CA LEU A 68 14.40 -3.39 3.42
C LEU A 68 13.20 -3.68 4.31
N LEU A 69 13.42 -3.83 5.61
CA LEU A 69 12.32 -4.09 6.56
C LEU A 69 11.31 -2.96 6.56
N ASN A 70 11.76 -1.71 6.57
CA ASN A 70 10.88 -0.55 6.54
C ASN A 70 10.03 -0.53 5.27
N ALA A 71 10.61 -0.87 4.13
CA ALA A 71 9.88 -0.94 2.87
C ALA A 71 8.85 -2.08 2.89
N GLN A 72 9.18 -3.22 3.48
CA GLN A 72 8.27 -4.35 3.63
C GLN A 72 7.10 -4.02 4.56
N VAL A 73 7.36 -3.30 5.65
CA VAL A 73 6.30 -2.83 6.56
C VAL A 73 5.36 -1.87 5.85
N SER A 74 5.91 -0.93 5.06
CA SER A 74 5.10 0.00 4.28
C SER A 74 4.23 -0.75 3.27
N GLN A 75 4.76 -1.79 2.64
CA GLN A 75 3.98 -2.62 1.71
C GLN A 75 2.80 -3.29 2.41
N VAL A 76 3.02 -3.85 3.60
CA VAL A 76 1.95 -4.47 4.39
C VAL A 76 0.88 -3.45 4.74
N GLN A 77 1.27 -2.24 5.14
CA GLN A 77 0.33 -1.16 5.44
C GLN A 77 -0.51 -0.78 4.22
N ASP A 78 0.10 -0.72 3.05
CA ASP A 78 -0.61 -0.40 1.81
C ASP A 78 -1.53 -1.53 1.37
N GLN A 79 -1.14 -2.79 1.59
CA GLN A 79 -2.01 -3.93 1.37
C GLN A 79 -3.25 -3.87 2.27
N PHE A 80 -3.05 -3.47 3.53
CA PHE A 80 -4.15 -3.28 4.47
C PHE A 80 -5.08 -2.15 4.00
N THR A 81 -4.51 -1.03 3.57
CA THR A 81 -5.28 0.10 3.04
C THR A 81 -6.09 -0.31 1.81
N LYS A 82 -5.49 -1.09 0.92
CA LYS A 82 -6.17 -1.61 -0.27
C LYS A 82 -7.34 -2.50 0.13
N LEU A 83 -7.14 -3.41 1.09
CA LEU A 83 -8.19 -4.29 1.57
C LEU A 83 -9.32 -3.47 2.22
N GLN A 84 -8.97 -2.47 3.00
CA GLN A 84 -9.95 -1.59 3.62
C GLN A 84 -10.77 -0.82 2.57
N SER A 85 -10.12 -0.40 1.48
CA SER A 85 -10.81 0.27 0.36
C SER A 85 -11.81 -0.66 -0.32
N ILE A 86 -11.47 -1.94 -0.46
CA ILE A 86 -12.38 -2.95 -1.01
C ILE A 86 -13.57 -3.15 -0.08
N VAL A 87 -13.35 -3.22 1.22
CA VAL A 87 -14.43 -3.34 2.22
C VAL A 87 -15.34 -2.11 2.17
N ASN A 88 -14.75 -0.91 2.11
CA ASN A 88 -15.52 0.32 2.02
C ASN A 88 -16.37 0.38 0.75
N LEU A 89 -15.81 -0.07 -0.37
CA LEU A 89 -16.54 -0.16 -1.64
C LEU A 89 -17.71 -1.14 -1.51
N TYR A 90 -17.47 -2.28 -0.90
CA TYR A 90 -18.52 -3.27 -0.66
C TYR A 90 -19.66 -2.69 0.17
N TYR A 91 -19.33 -1.98 1.26
CA TYR A 91 -20.34 -1.33 2.09
C TYR A 91 -21.11 -0.24 1.32
N ALA A 92 -20.41 0.54 0.51
CA ALA A 92 -21.06 1.58 -0.29
C ALA A 92 -22.03 1.00 -1.30
N LEU A 93 -21.69 -0.14 -1.91
CA LEU A 93 -22.56 -0.81 -2.87
C LEU A 93 -23.68 -1.59 -2.20
N GLY A 94 -23.36 -2.34 -1.14
CA GLY A 94 -24.32 -3.19 -0.44
C GLY A 94 -25.24 -2.41 0.51
N GLY A 95 -24.68 -1.43 1.20
CA GLY A 95 -25.45 -0.59 2.13
C GLY A 95 -26.50 0.25 1.45
N GLY A 96 -26.27 0.63 0.20
CA GLY A 96 -27.24 1.39 -0.58
C GLY A 96 -28.45 0.58 -1.03
N SER A 97 -28.37 -0.74 -0.99
CA SER A 97 -29.47 -1.61 -1.41
C SER A 97 -30.45 -1.92 -0.28
N ASN A 98 -30.11 -1.55 0.94
CA ASN A 98 -30.99 -1.69 2.08
C ASN A 98 -31.70 -0.38 2.40
#